data_b8403a6885c08cba750f2fb7904b93de
#
_entry.id   b8403a6885c08cba750f2fb7904b93de
#
_cell.length_a   1.000
_cell.length_b   1.000
_cell.length_c   1.000
_cell.angle_alpha   90.00
_cell.angle_beta   90.00
_cell.angle_gamma   90.00
#
_symmetry.space_group_name_H-M   'P 1'
#
loop_
_entity.id
_entity.type
_entity.pdbx_description
1 polymer ?
#
loop_
_entity_poly.entity_id
_entity_poly.type
_entity_poly.pdbx_seq_one_letter_code
_entity_poly.pdbx_strand_id
1 'polypeptide(L)'
;MLFFPFPISHFPFPIYSLKSEIRKQVLARRDALSAVARKSCSSLITKRLLVLDAYRSANCVMAYATFGSEFETGDFIADLLAHGKKLVLPRVERGSRVLTLHEVQDPRLQLEAGVWGIPQPRADLCPVVPASQLEFVLVPGVAFTARCERLGYGGGFYDRFIGGLASRPALIAAAYSVQVVPELPISESDQRVERVVTESAEYRHTA
;
A
#
# COMPACT_ATOMS: atom_id res chain seq x y z
N MET A 1 13.77 -19.15 -10.32
CA MET A 1 13.34 -19.37 -8.91
C MET A 1 14.59 -19.34 -8.04
N LEU A 2 15.03 -18.17 -7.56
CA LEU A 2 16.16 -18.08 -6.63
C LEU A 2 15.61 -18.28 -5.22
N PHE A 3 15.79 -19.48 -4.73
CA PHE A 3 15.59 -19.80 -3.32
C PHE A 3 16.65 -19.05 -2.52
N PHE A 4 16.25 -18.33 -1.47
CA PHE A 4 17.15 -18.02 -0.36
C PHE A 4 17.50 -19.33 0.32
N PRO A 5 18.75 -19.80 0.29
CA PRO A 5 19.09 -21.15 0.78
C PRO A 5 19.14 -21.26 2.30
N PHE A 6 18.87 -20.17 3.06
CA PHE A 6 18.98 -20.17 4.53
C PHE A 6 17.88 -19.35 5.20
N PRO A 7 17.35 -19.78 6.34
CA PRO A 7 16.42 -18.99 7.16
C PRO A 7 17.09 -17.70 7.66
N ILE A 8 16.33 -16.62 7.72
CA ILE A 8 16.78 -15.26 8.09
C ILE A 8 17.49 -15.21 9.46
N SER A 9 17.20 -16.16 10.37
CA SER A 9 17.80 -16.25 11.70
C SER A 9 19.32 -16.49 11.73
N HIS A 10 19.97 -16.76 10.60
CA HIS A 10 21.40 -17.08 10.51
C HIS A 10 22.20 -16.08 9.65
N PHE A 11 21.61 -14.93 9.25
CA PHE A 11 22.37 -13.94 8.49
C PHE A 11 23.16 -13.00 9.41
N PRO A 12 24.50 -12.89 9.21
CA PRO A 12 25.37 -12.03 10.01
C PRO A 12 25.25 -10.52 9.69
N PHE A 13 24.25 -10.12 8.90
CA PHE A 13 24.07 -8.74 8.45
C PHE A 13 23.04 -7.98 9.30
N PRO A 14 23.25 -6.67 9.53
CA PRO A 14 22.25 -5.84 10.18
C PRO A 14 20.90 -5.91 9.45
N ILE A 15 19.80 -5.93 10.20
CA ILE A 15 18.42 -6.03 9.67
C ILE A 15 18.12 -5.01 8.57
N TYR A 16 18.74 -3.82 8.66
CA TYR A 16 18.58 -2.75 7.65
C TYR A 16 19.20 -3.09 6.29
N SER A 17 20.36 -3.76 6.26
CA SER A 17 20.99 -4.17 5.01
C SER A 17 20.17 -5.25 4.31
N LEU A 18 19.60 -6.17 5.07
CA LEU A 18 18.73 -7.22 4.55
C LEU A 18 17.42 -6.64 4.01
N LYS A 19 16.79 -5.70 4.73
CA LYS A 19 15.60 -4.98 4.23
C LYS A 19 15.90 -4.24 2.92
N SER A 20 17.08 -3.64 2.80
CA SER A 20 17.50 -2.92 1.58
C SER A 20 17.68 -3.87 0.39
N GLU A 21 18.31 -5.02 0.61
CA GLU A 21 18.52 -6.01 -0.45
C GLU A 21 17.19 -6.61 -0.95
N ILE A 22 16.28 -6.97 -0.02
CA ILE A 22 14.95 -7.46 -0.40
C ILE A 22 14.19 -6.41 -1.22
N ARG A 23 14.22 -5.12 -0.80
CA ARG A 23 13.59 -4.05 -1.60
C ARG A 23 14.14 -4.02 -3.02
N LYS A 24 15.46 -4.02 -3.18
CA LYS A 24 16.12 -3.99 -4.49
C LYS A 24 15.67 -5.14 -5.38
N GLN A 25 15.67 -6.36 -4.85
CA GLN A 25 15.29 -7.56 -5.59
C GLN A 25 13.80 -7.55 -5.98
N VAL A 26 12.91 -7.20 -5.05
CA VAL A 26 11.47 -7.18 -5.31
C VAL A 26 11.09 -6.04 -6.26
N LEU A 27 11.68 -4.86 -6.11
CA LEU A 27 11.50 -3.75 -7.07
C LEU A 27 11.94 -4.16 -8.46
N ALA A 28 13.11 -4.79 -8.61
CA ALA A 28 13.58 -5.28 -9.91
C ALA A 28 12.59 -6.28 -10.56
N ARG A 29 12.02 -7.21 -9.79
CA ARG A 29 10.99 -8.14 -10.29
C ARG A 29 9.71 -7.41 -10.71
N ARG A 30 9.28 -6.44 -9.92
CA ARG A 30 8.08 -5.65 -10.18
C ARG A 30 8.27 -4.75 -11.42
N ASP A 31 9.44 -4.13 -11.56
CA ASP A 31 9.78 -3.26 -12.69
C ASP A 31 9.94 -4.05 -13.99
N ALA A 32 10.29 -5.33 -13.91
CA ALA A 32 10.37 -6.23 -15.07
C ALA A 32 8.98 -6.63 -15.63
N LEU A 33 7.89 -6.39 -14.89
CA LEU A 33 6.54 -6.60 -15.44
C LEU A 33 6.26 -5.58 -16.56
N SER A 34 5.82 -6.06 -17.71
CA SER A 34 5.40 -5.17 -18.80
C SER A 34 4.19 -4.33 -18.38
N ALA A 35 3.99 -3.17 -19.01
CA ALA A 35 2.82 -2.33 -18.76
C ALA A 35 1.50 -3.10 -18.97
N VAL A 36 1.44 -3.96 -20.00
CA VAL A 36 0.27 -4.81 -20.26
C VAL A 36 0.03 -5.79 -19.12
N ALA A 37 1.08 -6.46 -18.62
CA ALA A 37 0.97 -7.37 -17.49
C ALA A 37 0.53 -6.64 -16.21
N ARG A 38 1.12 -5.48 -15.90
CA ARG A 38 0.72 -4.66 -14.74
C ARG A 38 -0.75 -4.27 -14.82
N LYS A 39 -1.21 -3.77 -15.98
CA LYS A 39 -2.62 -3.40 -16.17
C LYS A 39 -3.56 -4.59 -15.98
N SER A 40 -3.24 -5.75 -16.56
CA SER A 40 -4.02 -6.96 -16.42
C SER A 40 -4.09 -7.44 -14.96
N CYS A 41 -2.94 -7.52 -14.28
CA CYS A 41 -2.88 -7.91 -12.88
C CYS A 41 -3.63 -6.90 -12.00
N SER A 42 -3.47 -5.59 -12.24
CA SER A 42 -4.18 -4.55 -11.49
C SER A 42 -5.70 -4.67 -11.65
N SER A 43 -6.20 -4.95 -12.84
CA SER A 43 -7.62 -5.18 -13.07
C SER A 43 -8.15 -6.38 -12.28
N LEU A 44 -7.40 -7.50 -12.23
CA LEU A 44 -7.76 -8.68 -11.44
C LEU A 44 -7.75 -8.38 -9.93
N ILE A 45 -6.72 -7.68 -9.44
CA ILE A 45 -6.62 -7.26 -8.04
C ILE A 45 -7.80 -6.35 -7.69
N THR A 46 -8.09 -5.36 -8.51
CA THR A 46 -9.23 -4.46 -8.30
C THR A 46 -10.53 -5.25 -8.16
N LYS A 47 -10.83 -6.17 -9.08
CA LYS A 47 -12.03 -7.01 -8.98
C LYS A 47 -12.12 -7.78 -7.66
N ARG A 48 -11.00 -8.26 -7.12
CA ARG A 48 -10.94 -8.94 -5.83
C ARG A 48 -11.17 -7.98 -4.66
N LEU A 49 -10.61 -6.76 -4.72
CA LEU A 49 -10.82 -5.73 -3.70
C LEU A 49 -12.29 -5.32 -3.59
N LEU A 50 -12.95 -5.13 -4.75
CA LEU A 50 -14.34 -4.64 -4.81
C LEU A 50 -15.36 -5.63 -4.21
N VAL A 51 -15.04 -6.91 -4.09
CA VAL A 51 -15.93 -7.91 -3.48
C VAL A 51 -15.65 -8.16 -2.01
N LEU A 52 -14.63 -7.53 -1.41
CA LEU A 52 -14.37 -7.64 0.01
C LEU A 52 -15.49 -6.96 0.82
N ASP A 53 -16.03 -7.64 1.82
CA ASP A 53 -17.06 -7.07 2.70
C ASP A 53 -16.55 -5.79 3.37
N ALA A 54 -15.28 -5.78 3.80
CA ALA A 54 -14.64 -4.59 4.38
C ALA A 54 -14.64 -3.38 3.42
N TYR A 55 -14.49 -3.59 2.10
CA TYR A 55 -14.60 -2.51 1.12
C TYR A 55 -16.05 -2.11 0.88
N ARG A 56 -16.94 -3.09 0.74
CA ARG A 56 -18.36 -2.84 0.47
C ARG A 56 -19.04 -2.03 1.56
N SER A 57 -18.74 -2.35 2.81
CA SER A 57 -19.30 -1.66 3.98
C SER A 57 -18.68 -0.30 4.25
N ALA A 58 -17.45 -0.05 3.80
CA ALA A 58 -16.75 1.20 4.05
C ALA A 58 -17.32 2.36 3.23
N ASN A 59 -17.56 3.50 3.88
CA ASN A 59 -17.95 4.77 3.25
C ASN A 59 -16.76 5.73 3.10
N CYS A 60 -15.75 5.62 3.97
CA CYS A 60 -14.54 6.43 3.95
C CYS A 60 -13.32 5.55 3.73
N VAL A 61 -12.71 5.67 2.55
CA VAL A 61 -11.66 4.79 2.05
C VAL A 61 -10.39 5.58 1.78
N MET A 62 -9.31 5.23 2.45
CA MET A 62 -7.99 5.74 2.11
C MET A 62 -7.35 4.87 1.05
N ALA A 63 -6.88 5.50 -0.02
CA ALA A 63 -6.06 4.90 -1.06
C ALA A 63 -4.74 5.66 -1.21
N TYR A 64 -3.96 5.34 -2.21
CA TYR A 64 -2.77 6.09 -2.62
C TYR A 64 -2.77 6.29 -4.14
N ALA A 65 -2.12 7.34 -4.61
CA ALA A 65 -1.88 7.53 -6.03
C ALA A 65 -0.72 6.64 -6.46
N THR A 66 -0.93 5.82 -7.50
CA THR A 66 0.08 4.94 -8.07
C THR A 66 1.34 5.70 -8.44
N PHE A 67 2.50 5.18 -8.05
CA PHE A 67 3.80 5.70 -8.43
C PHE A 67 4.69 4.59 -9.01
N GLY A 68 5.31 4.89 -10.16
CA GLY A 68 6.20 3.94 -10.85
C GLY A 68 5.46 2.65 -11.26
N SER A 69 5.98 1.51 -10.84
CA SER A 69 5.46 0.18 -11.17
C SER A 69 4.52 -0.41 -10.11
N GLU A 70 3.96 0.40 -9.20
CA GLU A 70 3.01 -0.06 -8.20
C GLU A 70 1.71 -0.59 -8.80
N PHE A 71 0.89 -1.26 -7.98
CA PHE A 71 -0.50 -1.56 -8.30
C PHE A 71 -1.21 -0.30 -8.80
N GLU A 72 -1.83 -0.39 -9.97
CA GLU A 72 -2.53 0.73 -10.62
C GLU A 72 -3.86 0.97 -9.91
N THR A 73 -3.90 1.96 -9.02
CA THR A 73 -5.07 2.29 -8.19
C THR A 73 -6.20 3.00 -8.94
N GLY A 74 -5.97 3.40 -10.19
CA GLY A 74 -6.93 4.22 -10.96
C GLY A 74 -8.33 3.62 -11.06
N ASP A 75 -8.43 2.33 -11.44
CA ASP A 75 -9.73 1.66 -11.58
C ASP A 75 -10.42 1.47 -10.22
N PHE A 76 -9.65 1.20 -9.15
CA PHE A 76 -10.18 1.11 -7.79
C PHE A 76 -10.71 2.47 -7.30
N ILE A 77 -9.97 3.54 -7.54
CA ILE A 77 -10.40 4.92 -7.19
C ILE A 77 -11.63 5.33 -7.99
N ALA A 78 -11.68 4.98 -9.29
CA ALA A 78 -12.83 5.29 -10.13
C ALA A 78 -14.11 4.59 -9.64
N ASP A 79 -14.03 3.30 -9.28
CA ASP A 79 -15.15 2.56 -8.69
C ASP A 79 -15.60 3.18 -7.37
N LEU A 80 -14.67 3.51 -6.48
CA LEU A 80 -14.93 4.14 -5.19
C LEU A 80 -15.75 5.43 -5.35
N LEU A 81 -15.31 6.31 -6.24
CA LEU A 81 -15.99 7.58 -6.51
C LEU A 81 -17.36 7.37 -7.19
N ALA A 82 -17.46 6.41 -8.12
CA ALA A 82 -18.71 6.09 -8.80
C ALA A 82 -19.79 5.55 -7.84
N HIS A 83 -19.37 4.91 -6.73
CA HIS A 83 -20.28 4.44 -5.67
C HIS A 83 -20.51 5.46 -4.55
N GLY A 84 -20.09 6.71 -4.74
CA GLY A 84 -20.31 7.78 -3.78
C GLY A 84 -19.55 7.64 -2.47
N LYS A 85 -18.51 6.80 -2.43
CA LYS A 85 -17.65 6.66 -1.26
C LYS A 85 -16.68 7.84 -1.16
N LYS A 86 -16.31 8.22 0.06
CA LYS A 86 -15.32 9.26 0.32
C LYS A 86 -13.92 8.73 0.01
N LEU A 87 -13.25 9.30 -1.00
CA LEU A 87 -11.84 9.03 -1.28
C LEU A 87 -10.96 9.91 -0.40
N VAL A 88 -10.04 9.30 0.32
CA VAL A 88 -9.00 9.96 1.09
C VAL A 88 -7.64 9.57 0.52
N LEU A 89 -6.81 10.56 0.19
CA LEU A 89 -5.43 10.34 -0.24
C LEU A 89 -4.46 10.98 0.76
N PRO A 90 -3.30 10.35 1.01
CA PRO A 90 -2.27 10.91 1.88
C PRO A 90 -1.47 11.99 1.16
N ARG A 91 -1.07 12.99 1.92
CA ARG A 91 -0.09 14.00 1.55
C ARG A 91 1.11 13.94 2.48
N VAL A 92 2.30 14.07 1.92
CA VAL A 92 3.57 14.14 2.66
C VAL A 92 4.07 15.57 2.68
N GLU A 93 4.28 16.11 3.88
CA GLU A 93 4.94 17.41 4.04
C GLU A 93 6.45 17.25 3.99
N ARG A 94 7.16 18.17 3.29
CA ARG A 94 8.62 18.17 3.21
C ARG A 94 9.24 18.26 4.62
N GLY A 95 10.20 17.38 4.90
CA GLY A 95 10.88 17.33 6.20
C GLY A 95 10.07 16.68 7.33
N SER A 96 8.80 16.35 7.10
CA SER A 96 7.96 15.60 8.02
C SER A 96 7.99 14.11 7.68
N ARG A 97 7.71 13.27 8.67
CA ARG A 97 7.40 11.84 8.48
C ARG A 97 5.94 11.54 8.79
N VAL A 98 5.10 12.55 8.75
CA VAL A 98 3.66 12.48 9.02
C VAL A 98 2.91 12.47 7.69
N LEU A 99 1.86 11.66 7.61
CA LEU A 99 0.87 11.71 6.55
C LEU A 99 -0.29 12.60 7.01
N THR A 100 -0.59 13.65 6.23
CA THR A 100 -1.86 14.35 6.34
C THR A 100 -2.85 13.72 5.36
N LEU A 101 -4.10 13.63 5.75
CA LEU A 101 -5.14 12.95 5.00
C LEU A 101 -6.09 13.96 4.41
N HIS A 102 -6.36 13.86 3.11
CA HIS A 102 -7.19 14.83 2.40
C HIS A 102 -8.27 14.13 1.58
N GLU A 103 -9.49 14.66 1.63
CA GLU A 103 -10.58 14.22 0.77
C GLU A 103 -10.35 14.71 -0.66
N VAL A 104 -10.49 13.80 -1.63
CA VAL A 104 -10.32 14.07 -3.05
C VAL A 104 -11.59 13.64 -3.79
N GLN A 105 -12.20 14.54 -4.53
CA GLN A 105 -13.42 14.31 -5.32
C GLN A 105 -13.13 14.10 -6.80
N ASP A 106 -12.13 14.81 -7.34
CA ASP A 106 -11.62 14.62 -8.71
C ASP A 106 -10.10 14.60 -8.72
N PRO A 107 -9.48 13.39 -8.77
CA PRO A 107 -8.02 13.26 -8.81
C PRO A 107 -7.35 13.99 -9.98
N ARG A 108 -8.05 14.21 -11.10
CA ARG A 108 -7.47 14.90 -12.28
C ARG A 108 -7.25 16.39 -12.04
N LEU A 109 -8.06 17.00 -11.18
CA LEU A 109 -8.03 18.44 -10.89
C LEU A 109 -7.36 18.75 -9.54
N GLN A 110 -7.41 17.83 -8.60
CA GLN A 110 -7.05 18.05 -7.21
C GLN A 110 -5.71 17.44 -6.79
N LEU A 111 -4.97 16.80 -7.72
CA LEU A 111 -3.63 16.31 -7.44
C LEU A 111 -2.56 17.22 -8.03
N GLU A 112 -1.41 17.26 -7.36
CA GLU A 112 -0.18 17.92 -7.80
C GLU A 112 1.01 16.98 -7.61
N ALA A 113 2.15 17.29 -8.24
CA ALA A 113 3.40 16.57 -8.01
C ALA A 113 3.91 16.89 -6.60
N GLY A 114 3.95 15.87 -5.75
CA GLY A 114 4.43 15.97 -4.38
C GLY A 114 5.91 15.64 -4.23
N VAL A 115 6.28 15.22 -3.02
CA VAL A 115 7.64 14.76 -2.70
C VAL A 115 7.97 13.54 -3.57
N TRP A 116 9.17 13.52 -4.15
CA TRP A 116 9.64 12.49 -5.10
C TRP A 116 8.82 12.37 -6.39
N GLY A 117 7.99 13.37 -6.74
CA GLY A 117 7.13 13.32 -7.91
C GLY A 117 5.88 12.45 -7.75
N ILE A 118 5.59 11.97 -6.54
CA ILE A 118 4.39 11.18 -6.26
C ILE A 118 3.17 12.11 -6.28
N PRO A 119 2.12 11.80 -7.06
CA PRO A 119 0.90 12.61 -7.03
C PRO A 119 0.29 12.65 -5.64
N GLN A 120 -0.03 13.84 -5.15
CA GLN A 120 -0.64 14.04 -3.84
C GLN A 120 -1.70 15.13 -3.87
N PRO A 121 -2.66 15.14 -2.91
CA PRO A 121 -3.70 16.16 -2.85
C PRO A 121 -3.15 17.57 -2.74
N ARG A 122 -3.76 18.50 -3.46
CA ARG A 122 -3.54 19.93 -3.29
C ARG A 122 -4.19 20.39 -1.99
N ALA A 123 -3.39 20.89 -1.05
CA ALA A 123 -3.88 21.30 0.26
C ALA A 123 -4.89 22.45 0.23
N ASP A 124 -4.81 23.31 -0.80
CA ASP A 124 -5.73 24.44 -1.03
C ASP A 124 -7.11 24.01 -1.59
N LEU A 125 -7.22 22.82 -2.19
CA LEU A 125 -8.44 22.31 -2.80
C LEU A 125 -9.07 21.13 -2.06
N CYS A 126 -8.29 20.45 -1.22
CA CYS A 126 -8.68 19.18 -0.60
C CYS A 126 -8.78 19.34 0.92
N PRO A 127 -9.97 19.25 1.51
CA PRO A 127 -10.14 19.38 2.95
C PRO A 127 -9.42 18.23 3.70
N VAL A 128 -8.90 18.55 4.88
CA VAL A 128 -8.27 17.56 5.77
C VAL A 128 -9.34 16.66 6.37
N VAL A 129 -9.05 15.37 6.42
CA VAL A 129 -9.91 14.32 7.01
C VAL A 129 -9.22 13.75 8.25
N PRO A 130 -9.88 13.69 9.42
CA PRO A 130 -9.32 13.02 10.58
C PRO A 130 -9.23 11.50 10.35
N ALA A 131 -8.13 10.89 10.80
CA ALA A 131 -7.90 9.45 10.63
C ALA A 131 -8.99 8.57 11.28
N SER A 132 -9.69 9.09 12.29
CA SER A 132 -10.82 8.40 12.94
C SER A 132 -12.03 8.15 12.04
N GLN A 133 -12.12 8.82 10.88
CA GLN A 133 -13.18 8.58 9.90
C GLN A 133 -12.86 7.42 8.94
N LEU A 134 -11.62 6.96 8.90
CA LEU A 134 -11.24 5.88 7.99
C LEU A 134 -11.88 4.54 8.40
N GLU A 135 -12.46 3.85 7.44
CA GLU A 135 -13.05 2.52 7.59
C GLU A 135 -12.27 1.46 6.81
N PHE A 136 -11.59 1.88 5.74
CA PHE A 136 -10.75 1.03 4.90
C PHE A 136 -9.49 1.81 4.50
N VAL A 137 -8.34 1.16 4.58
CA VAL A 137 -7.05 1.73 4.15
C VAL A 137 -6.38 0.77 3.17
N LEU A 138 -6.18 1.22 1.94
CA LEU A 138 -5.32 0.54 0.98
C LEU A 138 -3.86 0.90 1.30
N VAL A 139 -3.09 -0.08 1.78
CA VAL A 139 -1.73 0.12 2.29
C VAL A 139 -0.69 -0.24 1.23
N PRO A 140 0.17 0.69 0.78
CA PRO A 140 1.23 0.39 -0.17
C PRO A 140 2.39 -0.37 0.47
N GLY A 141 3.16 -1.08 -0.36
CA GLY A 141 4.37 -1.75 0.08
C GLY A 141 5.21 -2.27 -1.08
N VAL A 142 6.47 -2.57 -0.78
CA VAL A 142 7.41 -3.16 -1.74
C VAL A 142 7.31 -4.67 -1.73
N ALA A 143 7.31 -5.29 -0.55
CA ALA A 143 7.23 -6.74 -0.40
C ALA A 143 6.27 -7.13 0.72
N PHE A 144 5.71 -8.32 0.61
CA PHE A 144 4.74 -8.89 1.55
C PHE A 144 5.04 -10.36 1.78
N THR A 145 4.53 -10.92 2.88
CA THR A 145 4.54 -12.38 3.11
C THR A 145 3.11 -12.93 3.16
N ALA A 146 2.99 -14.25 3.08
CA ALA A 146 1.72 -14.93 3.30
C ALA A 146 1.15 -14.72 4.72
N ARG A 147 1.98 -14.27 5.68
CA ARG A 147 1.58 -13.88 7.03
C ARG A 147 1.17 -12.40 7.14
N CYS A 148 0.98 -11.73 6.01
CA CYS A 148 0.60 -10.31 5.91
C CYS A 148 1.62 -9.34 6.53
N GLU A 149 2.89 -9.76 6.64
CA GLU A 149 4.00 -8.87 6.96
C GLU A 149 4.29 -7.99 5.76
N ARG A 150 4.70 -6.75 6.03
CA ARG A 150 4.88 -5.72 5.01
C ARG A 150 6.24 -5.05 5.10
N LEU A 151 6.91 -4.93 3.98
CA LEU A 151 8.11 -4.11 3.81
C LEU A 151 7.76 -2.89 2.95
N GLY A 152 7.79 -1.69 3.55
CA GLY A 152 7.60 -0.42 2.84
C GLY A 152 8.88 0.07 2.17
N TYR A 153 8.83 1.28 1.60
CA TYR A 153 9.95 1.92 0.90
C TYR A 153 11.09 2.41 1.82
N GLY A 154 10.94 2.34 3.13
CA GLY A 154 11.97 2.69 4.11
C GLY A 154 11.79 4.04 4.81
N GLY A 155 10.81 4.86 4.42
CA GLY A 155 10.50 6.14 5.08
C GLY A 155 9.74 6.01 6.41
N GLY A 156 9.13 4.85 6.68
CA GLY A 156 8.37 4.57 7.90
C GLY A 156 7.06 5.36 8.03
N PHE A 157 6.57 5.98 6.93
CA PHE A 157 5.34 6.78 6.95
C PHE A 157 4.12 5.98 7.36
N TYR A 158 3.89 4.84 6.69
CA TYR A 158 2.73 4.00 6.96
C TYR A 158 2.85 3.25 8.28
N ASP A 159 4.05 2.86 8.71
CA ASP A 159 4.23 2.20 10.01
C ASP A 159 3.86 3.14 11.16
N ARG A 160 4.29 4.42 11.09
CA ARG A 160 3.88 5.44 12.06
C ARG A 160 2.41 5.76 11.98
N PHE A 161 1.88 5.92 10.77
CA PHE A 161 0.48 6.22 10.55
C PHE A 161 -0.41 5.13 11.16
N ILE A 162 -0.17 3.86 10.81
CA ILE A 162 -0.95 2.71 11.29
C ILE A 162 -0.79 2.54 12.80
N GLY A 163 0.45 2.65 13.32
CA GLY A 163 0.72 2.55 14.76
C GLY A 163 0.09 3.67 15.59
N GLY A 164 -0.22 4.81 14.98
CA GLY A 164 -0.91 5.95 15.63
C GLY A 164 -2.43 5.96 15.51
N LEU A 165 -3.03 4.99 14.81
CA LEU A 165 -4.49 4.92 14.65
C LEU A 165 -5.18 4.57 15.98
N ALA A 166 -6.10 5.42 16.41
CA ALA A 166 -6.98 5.14 17.56
C ALA A 166 -8.12 4.19 17.21
N SER A 167 -8.58 4.21 15.95
CA SER A 167 -9.55 3.27 15.38
C SER A 167 -8.82 2.22 14.54
N ARG A 168 -9.46 1.09 14.29
CA ARG A 168 -8.89 0.03 13.44
C ARG A 168 -9.69 -0.10 12.14
N PRO A 169 -9.40 0.72 11.11
CA PRO A 169 -9.94 0.49 9.78
C PRO A 169 -9.40 -0.83 9.23
N ALA A 170 -10.08 -1.43 8.27
CA ALA A 170 -9.56 -2.59 7.57
C ALA A 170 -8.27 -2.22 6.81
N LEU A 171 -7.16 -2.87 7.13
CA LEU A 171 -5.84 -2.63 6.52
C LEU A 171 -5.58 -3.65 5.42
N ILE A 172 -5.72 -3.26 4.17
CA ILE A 172 -5.62 -4.15 3.02
C ILE A 172 -4.47 -3.70 2.12
N ALA A 173 -3.61 -4.62 1.70
CA ALA A 173 -2.60 -4.36 0.69
C ALA A 173 -3.00 -4.97 -0.66
N ALA A 174 -2.75 -4.22 -1.72
CA ALA A 174 -2.80 -4.69 -3.10
C ALA A 174 -1.37 -4.83 -3.62
N ALA A 175 -1.02 -6.00 -4.12
CA ALA A 175 0.33 -6.30 -4.57
C ALA A 175 0.31 -7.28 -5.75
N TYR A 176 1.27 -7.18 -6.65
CA TYR A 176 1.48 -8.25 -7.63
C TYR A 176 2.08 -9.49 -6.94
N SER A 177 1.76 -10.68 -7.42
CA SER A 177 2.26 -11.93 -6.84
C SER A 177 3.79 -11.99 -6.75
N VAL A 178 4.51 -11.31 -7.64
CA VAL A 178 5.98 -11.19 -7.61
C VAL A 178 6.52 -10.42 -6.40
N GLN A 179 5.66 -9.70 -5.68
CA GLN A 179 5.99 -8.98 -4.45
C GLN A 179 5.82 -9.85 -3.20
N VAL A 180 5.23 -11.03 -3.33
CA VAL A 180 5.08 -11.96 -2.20
C VAL A 180 6.35 -12.78 -2.05
N VAL A 181 6.96 -12.69 -0.87
CA VAL A 181 8.21 -13.37 -0.51
C VAL A 181 7.97 -14.33 0.65
N PRO A 182 8.79 -15.39 0.81
CA PRO A 182 8.62 -16.35 1.90
C PRO A 182 8.72 -15.73 3.29
N GLU A 183 9.68 -14.80 3.49
CA GLU A 183 9.98 -14.19 4.78
C GLU A 183 10.44 -12.74 4.63
N LEU A 184 10.20 -11.95 5.67
CA LEU A 184 10.68 -10.58 5.81
C LEU A 184 11.36 -10.40 7.17
N PRO A 185 12.48 -9.64 7.25
CA PRO A 185 13.07 -9.23 8.51
C PRO A 185 12.19 -8.15 9.16
N ILE A 186 11.45 -8.53 10.20
CA ILE A 186 10.49 -7.64 10.88
C ILE A 186 11.14 -7.05 12.12
N SER A 187 10.81 -5.80 12.43
CA SER A 187 11.09 -5.12 13.68
C SER A 187 9.79 -4.82 14.43
N GLU A 188 9.88 -4.50 15.70
CA GLU A 188 8.71 -4.17 16.55
C GLU A 188 7.88 -2.99 16.04
N SER A 189 8.52 -2.07 15.32
CA SER A 189 7.84 -0.91 14.73
C SER A 189 7.12 -1.19 13.42
N ASP A 190 7.40 -2.34 12.77
CA ASP A 190 6.78 -2.68 11.49
C ASP A 190 5.30 -3.07 11.69
N GLN A 191 4.42 -2.48 10.91
CA GLN A 191 2.99 -2.74 10.98
C GLN A 191 2.57 -3.73 9.88
N ARG A 192 1.84 -4.77 10.29
CA ARG A 192 1.24 -5.75 9.38
C ARG A 192 -0.04 -5.19 8.79
N VAL A 193 -0.48 -5.81 7.69
CA VAL A 193 -1.83 -5.62 7.15
C VAL A 193 -2.72 -6.82 7.51
N GLU A 194 -4.03 -6.66 7.42
CA GLU A 194 -4.97 -7.76 7.66
C GLU A 194 -5.05 -8.71 6.48
N ARG A 195 -4.87 -8.15 5.26
CA ARG A 195 -4.88 -8.93 4.02
C ARG A 195 -3.89 -8.41 3.02
N VAL A 196 -3.36 -9.34 2.22
CA VAL A 196 -2.67 -9.04 0.97
C VAL A 196 -3.44 -9.67 -0.17
N VAL A 197 -3.90 -8.84 -1.11
CA VAL A 197 -4.65 -9.25 -2.28
C VAL A 197 -3.75 -9.17 -3.50
N THR A 198 -3.59 -10.30 -4.21
CA THR A 198 -2.84 -10.36 -5.46
C THR A 198 -3.76 -10.78 -6.62
N GLU A 199 -3.26 -10.73 -7.87
CA GLU A 199 -4.00 -11.23 -9.03
C GLU A 199 -4.29 -12.74 -8.95
N SER A 200 -3.49 -13.49 -8.18
CA SER A 200 -3.57 -14.95 -8.09
C SER A 200 -4.10 -15.48 -6.76
N ALA A 201 -3.91 -14.75 -5.67
CA ALA A 201 -4.22 -15.22 -4.32
C ALA A 201 -4.67 -14.10 -3.38
N GLU A 202 -5.26 -14.49 -2.25
CA GLU A 202 -5.53 -13.64 -1.09
C GLU A 202 -4.90 -14.30 0.13
N TYR A 203 -4.15 -13.51 0.88
CA TYR A 203 -3.53 -13.92 2.14
C TYR A 203 -4.20 -13.13 3.27
N ARG A 204 -4.45 -13.81 4.38
CA ARG A 204 -5.10 -13.21 5.57
C ARG A 204 -4.22 -13.39 6.78
N HIS A 205 -4.11 -12.34 7.58
CA HIS A 205 -3.51 -12.47 8.89
C HIS A 205 -4.50 -13.22 9.80
N THR A 206 -4.09 -14.41 10.24
CA THR A 206 -4.77 -15.14 11.32
C THR A 206 -4.11 -14.73 12.63
N ALA A 207 -4.89 -14.13 13.53
CA ALA A 207 -4.44 -13.75 14.87
C ALA A 207 -3.99 -14.99 15.65
#